data_5ee97caf79c565ab0afe6fe364a3b566
#
_entry.id   5ee97caf79c565ab0afe6fe364a3b566
#
_cell.length_a   1.000
_cell.length_b   1.000
_cell.length_c   1.000
_cell.angle_alpha   90.00
_cell.angle_beta   90.00
_cell.angle_gamma   90.00
#
_symmetry.space_group_name_H-M   'P 1'
#
loop_
_entity.id
_entity.type
_entity.pdbx_description
1 polymer ?
#
loop_
_entity_poly.entity_id
_entity_poly.type
_entity_poly.pdbx_seq_one_letter_code
_entity_poly.pdbx_strand_id
1 'polypeptide(L)'
;MVRKALTPLVICAALICAAPATAQTADQLNSSWAQVNICSPTQLGARAQLAGDGSTSEMSVRFTAQWPSPDGWVPLAGAATSPWQPAGSAAYTWGQAGWTFDISVPAGFAYQLRAVAELAWSGGRSETRVSGTCSLGG
;
A
#
# COMPACT_ATOMS: atom_id res chain seq x y z
N MET A 1 -46.14 -47.29 -36.61
CA MET A 1 -46.21 -46.33 -35.46
C MET A 1 -44.82 -45.97 -35.06
N VAL A 2 -44.39 -44.78 -35.43
CA VAL A 2 -43.03 -44.25 -35.08
C VAL A 2 -43.18 -43.35 -33.85
N ARG A 3 -42.62 -43.78 -32.71
CA ARG A 3 -42.54 -42.93 -31.50
C ARG A 3 -41.33 -42.05 -31.61
N LYS A 4 -41.56 -40.74 -31.76
CA LYS A 4 -40.52 -39.71 -31.64
C LYS A 4 -40.20 -39.54 -30.16
N ALA A 5 -38.97 -39.88 -29.77
CA ALA A 5 -38.44 -39.57 -28.47
C ALA A 5 -38.01 -38.08 -28.46
N LEU A 6 -38.63 -37.26 -27.63
CA LEU A 6 -38.18 -35.89 -27.32
C LEU A 6 -37.07 -35.99 -26.28
N THR A 7 -35.89 -35.53 -26.67
CA THR A 7 -34.75 -35.36 -25.76
C THR A 7 -34.91 -33.99 -25.08
N PRO A 8 -34.91 -33.89 -23.73
CA PRO A 8 -34.92 -32.60 -23.07
C PRO A 8 -33.56 -31.97 -23.15
N LEU A 9 -33.52 -30.76 -23.71
CA LEU A 9 -32.35 -29.89 -23.74
C LEU A 9 -32.12 -29.31 -22.32
N VAL A 10 -31.10 -29.80 -21.64
CA VAL A 10 -30.68 -29.24 -20.34
C VAL A 10 -29.87 -27.96 -20.62
N ILE A 11 -30.49 -26.81 -20.39
CA ILE A 11 -29.80 -25.52 -20.44
C ILE A 11 -29.10 -25.32 -19.09
N CYS A 12 -27.79 -25.58 -19.04
CA CYS A 12 -26.94 -25.14 -17.92
C CYS A 12 -26.80 -23.63 -17.96
N ALA A 13 -27.61 -22.92 -17.17
CA ALA A 13 -27.38 -21.51 -16.88
C ALA A 13 -26.13 -21.40 -15.99
N ALA A 14 -25.00 -21.01 -16.58
CA ALA A 14 -23.80 -20.64 -15.82
C ALA A 14 -24.09 -19.34 -15.07
N LEU A 15 -24.35 -19.45 -13.77
CA LEU A 15 -24.38 -18.32 -12.86
C LEU A 15 -22.93 -17.81 -12.72
N ILE A 16 -22.61 -16.75 -13.43
CA ILE A 16 -21.39 -15.98 -13.22
C ILE A 16 -21.61 -15.22 -11.90
N CYS A 17 -21.09 -15.75 -10.79
CA CYS A 17 -20.98 -15.01 -9.54
C CYS A 17 -19.91 -13.93 -9.74
N ALA A 18 -20.32 -12.73 -10.17
CA ALA A 18 -19.49 -11.56 -10.07
C ALA A 18 -19.36 -11.24 -8.56
N ALA A 19 -18.14 -11.37 -8.00
CA ALA A 19 -17.87 -10.89 -6.65
C ALA A 19 -18.16 -9.39 -6.61
N PRO A 20 -18.93 -8.88 -5.63
CA PRO A 20 -19.18 -7.45 -5.52
C PRO A 20 -17.84 -6.74 -5.28
N ALA A 21 -17.48 -5.79 -6.16
CA ALA A 21 -16.39 -4.87 -5.88
C ALA A 21 -16.74 -4.12 -4.59
N THR A 22 -15.94 -4.32 -3.53
CA THR A 22 -16.10 -3.57 -2.28
C THR A 22 -15.80 -2.10 -2.56
N ALA A 23 -16.84 -1.27 -2.61
CA ALA A 23 -16.68 0.16 -2.70
C ALA A 23 -15.97 0.64 -1.42
N GLN A 24 -14.85 1.39 -1.57
CA GLN A 24 -14.21 2.04 -0.44
C GLN A 24 -15.18 3.06 0.15
N THR A 25 -15.32 3.06 1.48
CA THR A 25 -16.11 4.09 2.16
C THR A 25 -15.43 5.45 2.07
N ALA A 26 -16.20 6.54 2.18
CA ALA A 26 -15.63 7.89 2.18
C ALA A 26 -14.55 8.06 3.26
N ASP A 27 -14.70 7.43 4.42
CA ASP A 27 -13.73 7.45 5.50
C ASP A 27 -12.42 6.76 5.12
N GLN A 28 -12.47 5.68 4.33
CA GLN A 28 -11.27 5.00 3.82
C GLN A 28 -10.54 5.84 2.77
N LEU A 29 -11.28 6.56 1.92
CA LEU A 29 -10.70 7.45 0.92
C LEU A 29 -10.00 8.66 1.56
N ASN A 30 -10.46 9.10 2.72
CA ASN A 30 -9.98 10.29 3.41
C ASN A 30 -9.04 9.97 4.60
N SER A 31 -8.72 8.70 4.83
CA SER A 31 -7.82 8.30 5.92
C SER A 31 -6.36 8.41 5.51
N SER A 32 -5.50 8.60 6.51
CA SER A 32 -4.05 8.50 6.31
C SER A 32 -3.61 7.03 6.33
N TRP A 33 -2.75 6.66 5.37
CA TRP A 33 -2.24 5.29 5.24
C TRP A 33 -0.83 5.28 4.66
N ALA A 34 -0.15 4.14 4.79
CA ALA A 34 1.10 3.84 4.10
C ALA A 34 1.02 2.45 3.46
N GLN A 35 1.68 2.28 2.31
CA GLN A 35 1.75 1.01 1.61
C GLN A 35 3.08 0.84 0.88
N VAL A 36 3.46 -0.40 0.62
CA VAL A 36 4.50 -0.76 -0.35
C VAL A 36 3.84 -0.91 -1.72
N ASN A 37 4.34 -0.19 -2.70
CA ASN A 37 3.83 -0.25 -4.09
C ASN A 37 4.86 -0.81 -5.10
N ILE A 38 6.14 -0.89 -4.71
CA ILE A 38 7.18 -1.61 -5.47
C ILE A 38 7.86 -2.59 -4.53
N CYS A 39 7.88 -3.86 -4.90
CA CYS A 39 8.46 -4.94 -4.13
C CYS A 39 9.31 -5.81 -5.06
N SER A 40 10.61 -5.51 -5.15
CA SER A 40 11.55 -6.23 -5.99
C SER A 40 12.91 -6.40 -5.29
N PRO A 41 13.78 -7.30 -5.76
CA PRO A 41 15.11 -7.49 -5.17
C PRO A 41 16.02 -6.26 -5.22
N THR A 42 15.70 -5.29 -6.06
CA THR A 42 16.50 -4.08 -6.29
C THR A 42 15.82 -2.79 -5.85
N GLN A 43 14.50 -2.83 -5.61
CA GLN A 43 13.74 -1.64 -5.26
C GLN A 43 12.62 -1.94 -4.27
N LEU A 44 12.48 -1.07 -3.28
CA LEU A 44 11.34 -1.00 -2.40
C LEU A 44 10.68 0.37 -2.56
N GLY A 45 9.51 0.41 -3.17
CA GLY A 45 8.70 1.63 -3.30
C GLY A 45 7.69 1.73 -2.16
N ALA A 46 7.59 2.91 -1.56
CA ALA A 46 6.61 3.24 -0.55
C ALA A 46 5.76 4.43 -0.97
N ARG A 47 4.48 4.41 -0.62
CA ARG A 47 3.53 5.52 -0.76
C ARG A 47 2.78 5.75 0.52
N ALA A 48 2.42 6.98 0.77
CA ALA A 48 1.53 7.35 1.87
C ALA A 48 0.52 8.38 1.41
N GLN A 49 -0.64 8.35 2.04
CA GLN A 49 -1.67 9.37 1.96
C GLN A 49 -1.80 10.04 3.33
N LEU A 50 -1.93 11.35 3.29
CA LEU A 50 -2.22 12.18 4.44
C LEU A 50 -3.61 12.74 4.29
N ALA A 51 -4.44 12.57 5.30
CA ALA A 51 -5.75 13.19 5.34
C ALA A 51 -5.62 14.70 5.55
N GLY A 52 -6.32 15.49 4.73
CA GLY A 52 -6.48 16.91 4.95
C GLY A 52 -7.42 17.20 6.11
N ASP A 53 -7.31 18.36 6.69
CA ASP A 53 -8.12 18.82 7.82
C ASP A 53 -8.84 20.17 7.53
N GLY A 54 -8.76 20.64 6.29
CA GLY A 54 -9.31 21.93 5.87
C GLY A 54 -8.46 23.14 6.24
N SER A 55 -7.32 22.94 6.91
CA SER A 55 -6.37 24.00 7.24
C SER A 55 -5.46 24.35 6.06
N THR A 56 -4.67 25.41 6.22
CA THR A 56 -3.64 25.81 5.25
C THR A 56 -2.29 25.16 5.51
N SER A 57 -2.21 24.18 6.43
CA SER A 57 -0.97 23.45 6.72
C SER A 57 -0.44 22.75 5.48
N GLU A 58 0.86 22.78 5.30
CA GLU A 58 1.54 21.95 4.32
C GLU A 58 1.74 20.54 4.88
N MET A 59 1.52 19.54 4.06
CA MET A 59 1.68 18.14 4.40
C MET A 59 2.98 17.59 3.80
N SER A 60 3.68 16.78 4.57
CA SER A 60 4.89 16.09 4.13
C SER A 60 5.00 14.71 4.76
N VAL A 61 5.76 13.83 4.12
CA VAL A 61 6.00 12.47 4.59
C VAL A 61 7.49 12.12 4.47
N ARG A 62 7.99 11.36 5.44
CA ARG A 62 9.32 10.75 5.40
C ARG A 62 9.16 9.25 5.60
N PHE A 63 9.83 8.47 4.76
CA PHE A 63 9.77 7.02 4.78
C PHE A 63 11.04 6.41 5.37
N THR A 64 10.88 5.31 6.10
CA THR A 64 11.99 4.46 6.55
C THR A 64 11.71 3.03 6.12
N ALA A 65 12.64 2.43 5.38
CA ALA A 65 12.59 1.02 5.03
C ALA A 65 13.09 0.17 6.21
N GLN A 66 12.37 -0.89 6.56
CA GLN A 66 12.68 -1.77 7.68
C GLN A 66 12.66 -3.24 7.28
N TRP A 67 13.44 -4.02 8.00
CA TRP A 67 13.45 -5.48 7.93
C TRP A 67 13.28 -6.08 9.33
N PRO A 68 12.75 -7.31 9.48
CA PRO A 68 12.61 -7.96 10.77
C PRO A 68 13.96 -8.50 11.25
N SER A 69 14.34 -8.12 12.47
CA SER A 69 15.46 -8.69 13.20
C SER A 69 14.93 -9.54 14.37
N PRO A 70 15.78 -10.32 15.08
CA PRO A 70 15.38 -11.02 16.30
C PRO A 70 14.78 -10.11 17.38
N ASP A 71 15.18 -8.83 17.39
CA ASP A 71 14.74 -7.82 18.37
C ASP A 71 13.58 -6.94 17.85
N GLY A 72 13.02 -7.27 16.69
CA GLY A 72 11.93 -6.54 16.06
C GLY A 72 12.31 -5.89 14.73
N TRP A 73 11.48 -5.02 14.23
CA TRP A 73 11.72 -4.32 12.98
C TRP A 73 12.76 -3.22 13.15
N VAL A 74 13.78 -3.26 12.32
CA VAL A 74 14.90 -2.30 12.35
C VAL A 74 15.11 -1.68 10.97
N PRO A 75 15.62 -0.43 10.89
CA PRO A 75 15.96 0.20 9.62
C PRO A 75 16.98 -0.64 8.83
N LEU A 76 16.85 -0.66 7.51
CA LEU A 76 17.86 -1.21 6.62
C LEU A 76 19.18 -0.44 6.79
N ALA A 77 20.33 -1.14 6.65
CA ALA A 77 21.62 -0.48 6.63
C ALA A 77 21.74 0.47 5.43
N GLY A 78 22.48 1.57 5.59
CA GLY A 78 22.67 2.59 4.57
C GLY A 78 21.59 3.66 4.58
N ALA A 79 21.17 4.12 3.39
CA ALA A 79 20.17 5.18 3.24
C ALA A 79 18.74 4.65 3.39
N ALA A 80 18.40 4.16 4.61
CA ALA A 80 17.11 3.56 4.90
C ALA A 80 15.97 4.58 5.10
N THR A 81 16.29 5.88 5.23
CA THR A 81 15.33 6.95 5.47
C THR A 81 15.35 7.93 4.31
N SER A 82 14.18 8.24 3.76
CA SER A 82 14.03 9.23 2.69
C SER A 82 14.20 10.65 3.20
N PRO A 83 14.47 11.61 2.32
CA PRO A 83 14.17 13.01 2.60
C PRO A 83 12.67 13.21 2.84
N TRP A 84 12.29 14.33 3.44
CA TRP A 84 10.89 14.74 3.51
C TRP A 84 10.34 15.00 2.11
N GLN A 85 9.19 14.34 1.82
CA GLN A 85 8.50 14.47 0.54
C GLN A 85 7.27 15.35 0.71
N PRO A 86 7.10 16.41 -0.08
CA PRO A 86 5.89 17.22 -0.03
C PRO A 86 4.68 16.40 -0.50
N ALA A 87 3.58 16.48 0.23
CA ALA A 87 2.33 15.78 -0.06
C ALA A 87 1.16 16.73 -0.33
N GLY A 88 1.38 18.03 -0.41
CA GLY A 88 0.38 19.03 -0.73
C GLY A 88 -0.16 19.77 0.49
N SER A 89 -1.30 20.45 0.33
CA SER A 89 -1.95 21.25 1.35
C SER A 89 -3.05 20.47 2.04
N ALA A 90 -3.17 20.62 3.36
CA ALA A 90 -4.25 20.08 4.16
C ALA A 90 -5.62 20.74 3.89
N ALA A 91 -5.66 21.80 3.08
CA ALA A 91 -6.90 22.39 2.58
C ALA A 91 -7.67 21.44 1.63
N TYR A 92 -6.97 20.54 0.97
CA TYR A 92 -7.57 19.47 0.18
C TYR A 92 -7.97 18.29 1.07
N THR A 93 -8.83 17.43 0.56
CA THR A 93 -9.32 16.24 1.29
C THR A 93 -8.19 15.30 1.69
N TRP A 94 -7.18 15.14 0.82
CA TRP A 94 -5.99 14.35 1.05
C TRP A 94 -4.85 14.78 0.12
N GLY A 95 -3.63 14.36 0.47
CA GLY A 95 -2.46 14.46 -0.38
C GLY A 95 -1.63 13.18 -0.31
N GLN A 96 -0.83 12.91 -1.31
CA GLN A 96 0.00 11.71 -1.39
C GLN A 96 1.43 12.06 -1.77
N ALA A 97 2.36 11.24 -1.29
CA ALA A 97 3.74 11.25 -1.75
C ALA A 97 4.31 9.83 -1.67
N GLY A 98 5.41 9.61 -2.35
CA GLY A 98 6.11 8.34 -2.36
C GLY A 98 7.61 8.50 -2.43
N TRP A 99 8.31 7.41 -2.15
CA TRP A 99 9.74 7.28 -2.28
C TRP A 99 10.13 5.87 -2.70
N THR A 100 11.15 5.75 -3.52
CA THR A 100 11.71 4.45 -3.90
C THR A 100 13.12 4.32 -3.34
N PHE A 101 13.33 3.27 -2.55
CA PHE A 101 14.63 2.89 -2.03
C PHE A 101 15.29 1.95 -3.02
N ASP A 102 16.54 2.22 -3.38
CA ASP A 102 17.40 1.24 -4.03
C ASP A 102 17.92 0.29 -2.96
N ILE A 103 17.64 -1.00 -3.15
CA ILE A 103 18.00 -2.06 -2.22
C ILE A 103 18.78 -3.15 -2.96
N SER A 104 19.43 -4.03 -2.22
CA SER A 104 20.06 -5.21 -2.76
C SER A 104 19.73 -6.39 -1.87
N VAL A 105 18.84 -7.26 -2.36
CA VAL A 105 18.47 -8.50 -1.68
C VAL A 105 19.30 -9.63 -2.29
N PRO A 106 20.15 -10.32 -1.51
CA PRO A 106 20.94 -11.44 -2.01
C PRO A 106 20.05 -12.55 -2.55
N ALA A 107 20.44 -13.14 -3.68
CA ALA A 107 19.71 -14.26 -4.28
C ALA A 107 19.75 -15.48 -3.33
N GLY A 108 18.66 -16.25 -3.30
CA GLY A 108 18.54 -17.48 -2.52
C GLY A 108 18.13 -17.28 -1.06
N PHE A 109 17.86 -16.06 -0.64
CA PHE A 109 17.33 -15.76 0.71
C PHE A 109 15.94 -15.21 0.63
N ALA A 110 15.11 -15.57 1.60
CA ALA A 110 13.80 -14.97 1.80
C ALA A 110 13.93 -13.73 2.70
N TYR A 111 13.40 -12.61 2.23
CA TYR A 111 13.38 -11.35 2.97
C TYR A 111 11.96 -10.83 3.12
N GLN A 112 11.72 -10.21 4.26
CA GLN A 112 10.51 -9.42 4.49
C GLN A 112 10.91 -7.98 4.73
N LEU A 113 10.26 -7.07 4.04
CA LEU A 113 10.49 -5.64 4.14
C LEU A 113 9.17 -4.92 4.40
N ARG A 114 9.24 -3.79 5.06
CA ARG A 114 8.11 -2.87 5.20
C ARG A 114 8.59 -1.43 5.17
N ALA A 115 7.68 -0.50 5.01
CA ALA A 115 7.95 0.92 5.13
C ALA A 115 7.19 1.51 6.32
N VAL A 116 7.86 2.38 7.05
CA VAL A 116 7.24 3.26 8.05
C VAL A 116 7.17 4.65 7.46
N ALA A 117 6.01 5.28 7.49
CA ALA A 117 5.78 6.64 7.04
C ALA A 117 5.55 7.54 8.26
N GLU A 118 6.39 8.54 8.42
CA GLU A 118 6.18 9.65 9.34
C GLU A 118 5.45 10.75 8.58
N LEU A 119 4.24 11.06 9.00
CA LEU A 119 3.37 12.07 8.39
C LEU A 119 3.42 13.34 9.23
N ALA A 120 3.60 14.49 8.59
CA ALA A 120 3.70 15.77 9.27
C ALA A 120 2.85 16.85 8.58
N TRP A 121 2.20 17.65 9.40
CA TRP A 121 1.49 18.87 9.01
C TRP A 121 2.22 20.07 9.62
N SER A 122 2.46 21.10 8.84
CA SER A 122 3.25 22.27 9.27
C SER A 122 2.68 22.99 10.49
N GLY A 123 1.41 22.78 10.82
CA GLY A 123 0.77 23.26 12.04
C GLY A 123 1.15 22.51 13.33
N GLY A 124 2.00 21.48 13.25
CA GLY A 124 2.51 20.71 14.41
C GLY A 124 1.91 19.32 14.60
N ARG A 125 0.89 18.95 13.85
CA ARG A 125 0.33 17.58 13.86
C ARG A 125 1.33 16.60 13.22
N SER A 126 1.48 15.42 13.81
CA SER A 126 2.23 14.31 13.24
C SER A 126 1.57 12.99 13.51
N GLU A 127 1.76 12.03 12.62
CA GLU A 127 1.26 10.66 12.74
C GLU A 127 2.30 9.70 12.16
N THR A 128 2.22 8.43 12.58
CA THR A 128 3.02 7.35 12.00
C THR A 128 2.08 6.29 11.40
N ARG A 129 2.40 5.84 10.19
CA ARG A 129 1.72 4.73 9.52
C ARG A 129 2.74 3.70 9.09
N VAL A 130 2.34 2.43 9.20
CA VAL A 130 3.18 1.30 8.81
C VAL A 130 2.52 0.58 7.65
N SER A 131 3.30 0.27 6.62
CA SER A 131 2.81 -0.48 5.46
C SER A 131 2.59 -1.95 5.79
N GLY A 132 1.88 -2.65 4.89
CA GLY A 132 1.99 -4.09 4.81
C GLY A 132 3.40 -4.55 4.46
N THR A 133 3.64 -5.84 4.59
CA THR A 133 4.94 -6.47 4.36
C THR A 133 5.13 -6.81 2.88
N CYS A 134 6.31 -6.53 2.36
CA CYS A 134 6.81 -6.99 1.07
C CYS A 134 7.68 -8.23 1.30
N SER A 135 7.33 -9.36 0.69
CA SER A 135 8.10 -10.61 0.78
C SER A 135 8.87 -10.85 -0.51
N LEU A 136 10.18 -11.04 -0.39
CA LEU A 136 11.10 -11.26 -1.50
C LEU A 136 11.89 -12.54 -1.31
N GLY A 137 12.12 -13.25 -2.39
CA GLY A 137 12.93 -14.45 -2.41
C GLY A 137 12.19 -15.71 -1.97
N GLY A 138 12.86 -16.83 -2.01
CA GLY A 138 12.34 -18.16 -1.73
C GLY A 138 12.78 -19.17 -2.76
#